data_06b6bb8b024e6684fdc6c0ab05f06c0f
#
_entry.id   06b6bb8b024e6684fdc6c0ab05f06c0f
#
_cell.length_a   1.000
_cell.length_b   1.000
_cell.length_c   1.000
_cell.angle_alpha   90.00
_cell.angle_beta   90.00
_cell.angle_gamma   90.00
#
_symmetry.space_group_name_H-M   'P 1'
#
loop_
_entity.id
_entity.type
_entity.pdbx_description
1 polymer ?
#
loop_
_entity_poly.entity_id
_entity_poly.type
_entity_poly.pdbx_seq_one_letter_code
_entity_poly.pdbx_strand_id
1 'polypeptide(L)'
;MTALTGMADTYNGPLHIDINGTTVDQTSDITIEKQADGNYTLKLMKFKFSLKGVPMNVGNIIITDVPAVSNGQTLMLKVKKNIAIKGGSMDLMLKSVPIDMIGELRDGDFYTNIDIIMEKLNQKIKVTFGTAKYQLPNAGFETYHTATVTSPDDPNEKSTSDEPDYWHSFMSASGNPGLVYMAGYNPVTFKCDDVRPGSTGKQSLMLKSIDMYIAIANGTITTGRMNTGDFTASNTDANYAWSDMSNTDKDAHGDPFYATLYSLPDAMKVWLKFKQGTANAEHPYATATAIINDGTEFHEPAPSETTYTNVVGEARNAKIAETGDEWKEFTIPFTYDAFAQYGAKAKSVLVTLSTNADAGKGSDGDLLYVDDLSFVYNAGLKAITLTAENGEMFTVDGVNSETKEYTATVPFDVTANNLKAISDGKGAYVSTTNADGKATFEITSNDLATTNVYTLNIKKGNAQGITSGINGAQAAQAQTAGIYTIDGMRVNAITKPGLYIVKDANGNVKKVLKK
;
A
#
# COMPACT_ATOMS: atom_id res chain seq x y z
N MET A 1 -37.61 -18.97 7.29
CA MET A 1 -36.41 -18.29 6.79
C MET A 1 -36.70 -16.80 6.82
N THR A 2 -36.33 -16.11 7.87
CA THR A 2 -36.35 -14.64 7.92
C THR A 2 -35.23 -14.12 7.04
N ALA A 3 -35.59 -13.44 5.95
CA ALA A 3 -34.63 -12.71 5.14
C ALA A 3 -33.92 -11.70 6.06
N LEU A 4 -32.61 -11.83 6.24
CA LEU A 4 -31.79 -10.74 6.76
C LEU A 4 -31.89 -9.60 5.73
N THR A 5 -32.73 -8.62 6.03
CA THR A 5 -32.71 -7.33 5.33
C THR A 5 -31.30 -6.76 5.50
N GLY A 6 -30.63 -6.44 4.40
CA GLY A 6 -29.26 -5.98 4.36
C GLY A 6 -29.06 -4.80 5.30
N MET A 7 -28.01 -4.83 6.11
CA MET A 7 -27.59 -3.66 6.89
C MET A 7 -27.20 -2.55 5.91
N ALA A 8 -27.78 -1.39 6.10
CA ALA A 8 -27.44 -0.18 5.35
C ALA A 8 -26.44 0.62 6.19
N ASP A 9 -25.27 0.87 5.64
CA ASP A 9 -24.26 1.72 6.25
C ASP A 9 -24.26 3.10 5.57
N THR A 10 -24.18 4.15 6.37
CA THR A 10 -24.10 5.53 5.85
C THR A 10 -22.73 6.12 6.15
N TYR A 11 -22.08 6.58 5.11
CA TYR A 11 -20.75 7.20 5.14
C TYR A 11 -20.91 8.70 4.94
N ASN A 12 -20.38 9.50 5.86
CA ASN A 12 -20.28 10.95 5.76
C ASN A 12 -18.86 11.32 5.34
N GLY A 13 -18.70 12.07 4.26
CA GLY A 13 -17.39 12.40 3.74
C GLY A 13 -17.35 13.56 2.75
N PRO A 14 -16.15 14.01 2.37
CA PRO A 14 -15.97 15.03 1.35
C PRO A 14 -16.49 14.52 0.00
N LEU A 15 -17.21 15.38 -0.70
CA LEU A 15 -17.70 15.17 -2.06
C LEU A 15 -17.16 16.28 -2.95
N HIS A 16 -16.31 15.91 -3.89
CA HIS A 16 -15.76 16.78 -4.91
C HIS A 16 -16.45 16.52 -6.24
N ILE A 17 -16.89 17.58 -6.92
CA ILE A 17 -17.56 17.50 -8.22
C ILE A 17 -16.85 18.45 -9.18
N ASP A 18 -16.37 17.91 -10.28
CA ASP A 18 -15.82 18.68 -11.40
C ASP A 18 -16.81 18.62 -12.59
N ILE A 19 -17.29 19.76 -13.03
CA ILE A 19 -18.15 19.91 -14.20
C ILE A 19 -17.42 20.73 -15.25
N ASN A 20 -16.86 20.06 -16.26
CA ASN A 20 -16.09 20.70 -17.33
C ASN A 20 -14.99 21.66 -16.81
N GLY A 21 -14.27 21.28 -15.73
CA GLY A 21 -13.22 22.09 -15.11
C GLY A 21 -13.72 23.13 -14.08
N THR A 22 -15.03 23.16 -13.79
CA THR A 22 -15.57 23.98 -12.68
C THR A 22 -15.84 23.04 -11.50
N THR A 23 -15.20 23.31 -10.36
CA THR A 23 -15.25 22.45 -9.19
C THR A 23 -16.22 22.94 -8.11
N VAL A 24 -16.78 21.99 -7.38
CA VAL A 24 -17.61 22.22 -6.19
C VAL A 24 -17.19 21.21 -5.13
N ASP A 25 -16.90 21.69 -3.92
CA ASP A 25 -16.56 20.90 -2.75
C ASP A 25 -17.63 21.05 -1.68
N GLN A 26 -18.07 19.92 -1.13
CA GLN A 26 -19.02 19.87 0.00
C GLN A 26 -18.87 18.56 0.76
N THR A 27 -19.51 18.45 1.91
CA THR A 27 -19.68 17.18 2.62
C THR A 27 -21.04 16.58 2.25
N SER A 28 -21.11 15.26 2.11
CA SER A 28 -22.34 14.54 1.78
C SER A 28 -22.40 13.19 2.47
N ASP A 29 -23.63 12.64 2.55
CA ASP A 29 -23.88 11.28 3.04
C ASP A 29 -24.16 10.36 1.86
N ILE A 30 -23.46 9.22 1.80
CA ILE A 30 -23.77 8.11 0.89
C ILE A 30 -24.16 6.90 1.72
N THR A 31 -25.34 6.34 1.45
CA THR A 31 -25.81 5.09 2.05
C THR A 31 -25.52 3.92 1.11
N ILE A 32 -24.92 2.86 1.62
CA ILE A 32 -24.59 1.64 0.89
C ILE A 32 -25.33 0.48 1.51
N GLU A 33 -26.09 -0.27 0.70
CA GLU A 33 -26.89 -1.41 1.13
C GLU A 33 -26.44 -2.66 0.38
N LYS A 34 -26.10 -3.73 1.10
CA LYS A 34 -25.86 -5.04 0.51
C LYS A 34 -27.20 -5.71 0.23
N GLN A 35 -27.39 -6.19 -0.99
CA GLN A 35 -28.60 -6.89 -1.44
C GLN A 35 -28.50 -8.39 -1.19
N ALA A 36 -29.65 -9.09 -1.27
CA ALA A 36 -29.72 -10.54 -1.04
C ALA A 36 -28.96 -11.36 -2.10
N ASP A 37 -28.80 -10.82 -3.30
CA ASP A 37 -28.06 -11.43 -4.41
C ASP A 37 -26.52 -11.22 -4.31
N GLY A 38 -26.05 -10.47 -3.30
CA GLY A 38 -24.66 -10.16 -3.06
C GLY A 38 -24.18 -8.85 -3.70
N ASN A 39 -25.00 -8.23 -4.57
CA ASN A 39 -24.73 -6.91 -5.14
C ASN A 39 -24.99 -5.80 -4.12
N TYR A 40 -24.64 -4.57 -4.47
CA TYR A 40 -24.79 -3.39 -3.63
C TYR A 40 -25.67 -2.34 -4.30
N THR A 41 -26.34 -1.54 -3.47
CA THR A 41 -27.06 -0.33 -3.88
C THR A 41 -26.46 0.88 -3.15
N LEU A 42 -26.06 1.90 -3.92
CA LEU A 42 -25.56 3.17 -3.40
C LEU A 42 -26.64 4.23 -3.54
N LYS A 43 -26.83 5.05 -2.50
CA LYS A 43 -27.86 6.09 -2.45
C LYS A 43 -27.28 7.42 -1.97
N LEU A 44 -27.42 8.46 -2.79
CA LEU A 44 -27.19 9.85 -2.45
C LEU A 44 -28.53 10.58 -2.59
N MET A 45 -29.21 10.79 -1.47
CA MET A 45 -30.59 11.26 -1.45
C MET A 45 -30.69 12.77 -1.34
N LYS A 46 -31.68 13.37 -2.07
CA LYS A 46 -31.97 14.81 -2.05
C LYS A 46 -30.74 15.67 -2.37
N PHE A 47 -29.92 15.20 -3.30
CA PHE A 47 -28.65 15.82 -3.61
C PHE A 47 -28.83 17.22 -4.20
N LYS A 48 -28.09 18.18 -3.65
CA LYS A 48 -28.05 19.59 -4.07
C LYS A 48 -26.63 20.10 -3.96
N PHE A 49 -26.27 21.02 -4.83
CA PHE A 49 -25.02 21.76 -4.75
C PHE A 49 -25.20 23.19 -5.32
N SER A 50 -24.22 24.05 -5.17
CA SER A 50 -24.24 25.40 -5.79
C SER A 50 -23.12 25.50 -6.82
N LEU A 51 -23.47 25.84 -8.07
CA LEU A 51 -22.50 26.04 -9.13
C LEU A 51 -22.44 27.53 -9.45
N LYS A 52 -21.29 28.18 -9.19
CA LYS A 52 -21.11 29.63 -9.39
C LYS A 52 -22.22 30.46 -8.75
N GLY A 53 -22.66 30.09 -7.55
CA GLY A 53 -23.74 30.78 -6.82
C GLY A 53 -25.16 30.40 -7.23
N VAL A 54 -25.33 29.53 -8.25
CA VAL A 54 -26.65 29.05 -8.68
C VAL A 54 -26.97 27.71 -7.98
N PRO A 55 -28.05 27.61 -7.19
CA PRO A 55 -28.45 26.36 -6.54
C PRO A 55 -28.97 25.36 -7.56
N MET A 56 -28.39 24.17 -7.54
CA MET A 56 -28.74 23.03 -8.40
C MET A 56 -29.39 21.94 -7.54
N ASN A 57 -30.64 21.62 -7.78
CA ASN A 57 -31.34 20.51 -7.16
C ASN A 57 -31.33 19.30 -8.10
N VAL A 58 -30.40 18.36 -7.87
CA VAL A 58 -30.23 17.16 -8.71
C VAL A 58 -31.25 16.08 -8.38
N GLY A 59 -31.59 15.92 -7.08
CA GLY A 59 -32.56 14.93 -6.63
C GLY A 59 -31.91 13.69 -6.01
N ASN A 60 -32.51 12.53 -6.27
CA ASN A 60 -32.08 11.24 -5.70
C ASN A 60 -31.25 10.47 -6.72
N ILE A 61 -30.00 10.21 -6.37
CA ILE A 61 -29.07 9.37 -7.14
C ILE A 61 -29.06 7.99 -6.49
N ILE A 62 -29.54 6.98 -7.21
CA ILE A 62 -29.60 5.59 -6.75
C ILE A 62 -28.94 4.71 -7.81
N ILE A 63 -27.87 4.03 -7.41
CA ILE A 63 -27.11 3.11 -8.25
C ILE A 63 -27.32 1.70 -7.70
N THR A 64 -28.16 0.89 -8.37
CA THR A 64 -28.49 -0.49 -7.97
C THR A 64 -27.58 -1.51 -8.63
N ASP A 65 -27.66 -2.75 -8.22
CA ASP A 65 -27.00 -3.92 -8.84
C ASP A 65 -25.51 -3.69 -9.10
N VAL A 66 -24.81 -3.14 -8.11
CA VAL A 66 -23.38 -2.88 -8.18
C VAL A 66 -22.65 -4.13 -7.70
N PRO A 67 -21.93 -4.85 -8.58
CA PRO A 67 -21.15 -6.00 -8.16
C PRO A 67 -19.97 -5.60 -7.28
N ALA A 68 -19.58 -6.53 -6.40
CA ALA A 68 -18.45 -6.37 -5.50
C ALA A 68 -17.39 -7.45 -5.71
N VAL A 69 -16.14 -7.07 -5.73
CA VAL A 69 -14.99 -7.98 -5.80
C VAL A 69 -14.12 -7.77 -4.55
N SER A 70 -13.87 -8.85 -3.80
CA SER A 70 -13.01 -8.80 -2.61
C SER A 70 -11.57 -9.18 -2.95
N ASN A 71 -10.61 -8.45 -2.36
CA ASN A 71 -9.20 -8.86 -2.33
C ASN A 71 -8.78 -9.47 -0.98
N GLY A 72 -9.76 -9.70 -0.06
CA GLY A 72 -9.54 -10.21 1.29
C GLY A 72 -9.35 -9.12 2.36
N GLN A 73 -9.06 -7.90 1.96
CA GLN A 73 -8.94 -6.72 2.84
C GLN A 73 -10.17 -5.81 2.70
N THR A 74 -10.48 -5.45 1.47
CA THR A 74 -11.50 -4.47 1.10
C THR A 74 -12.39 -5.01 -0.02
N LEU A 75 -13.44 -4.28 -0.37
CA LEU A 75 -14.36 -4.62 -1.46
C LEU A 75 -14.34 -3.54 -2.52
N MET A 76 -13.93 -3.89 -3.73
CA MET A 76 -14.11 -3.02 -4.90
C MET A 76 -15.55 -3.10 -5.38
N LEU A 77 -16.19 -1.94 -5.56
CA LEU A 77 -17.49 -1.75 -6.18
C LEU A 77 -17.29 -1.11 -7.54
N LYS A 78 -17.72 -1.77 -8.63
CA LYS A 78 -17.51 -1.24 -9.98
C LYS A 78 -18.72 -1.50 -10.86
N VAL A 79 -19.23 -0.45 -11.50
CA VAL A 79 -20.36 -0.59 -12.44
C VAL A 79 -20.33 0.48 -13.51
N LYS A 80 -20.66 0.07 -14.73
CA LYS A 80 -20.87 0.97 -15.87
C LYS A 80 -22.27 0.75 -16.42
N LYS A 81 -23.13 1.76 -16.29
CA LYS A 81 -24.53 1.68 -16.72
C LYS A 81 -25.18 3.06 -16.85
N ASN A 82 -26.39 3.08 -17.39
CA ASN A 82 -27.25 4.26 -17.33
C ASN A 82 -28.15 4.20 -16.09
N ILE A 83 -28.28 5.32 -15.40
CA ILE A 83 -29.19 5.51 -14.28
C ILE A 83 -30.20 6.62 -14.56
N ALA A 84 -31.35 6.57 -13.92
CA ALA A 84 -32.31 7.67 -13.91
C ALA A 84 -32.23 8.42 -12.57
N ILE A 85 -32.04 9.71 -12.62
CA ILE A 85 -32.03 10.57 -11.43
C ILE A 85 -33.40 11.24 -11.33
N LYS A 86 -34.03 11.21 -10.15
CA LYS A 86 -35.40 11.68 -9.93
C LYS A 86 -35.50 12.53 -8.64
N GLY A 87 -36.57 13.34 -8.56
CA GLY A 87 -36.88 14.15 -7.37
C GLY A 87 -36.12 15.48 -7.31
N GLY A 88 -35.52 15.88 -8.42
CA GLY A 88 -34.86 17.15 -8.60
C GLY A 88 -35.57 18.09 -9.57
N SER A 89 -34.98 19.26 -9.81
CA SER A 89 -35.48 20.24 -10.78
C SER A 89 -35.15 19.86 -12.24
N MET A 90 -34.32 18.84 -12.46
CA MET A 90 -33.82 18.44 -13.78
C MET A 90 -34.27 17.02 -14.21
N ASP A 91 -35.31 16.49 -13.61
CA ASP A 91 -35.79 15.10 -13.82
C ASP A 91 -35.98 14.73 -15.29
N LEU A 92 -36.47 15.68 -16.11
CA LEU A 92 -36.68 15.44 -17.54
C LEU A 92 -35.37 15.28 -18.33
N MET A 93 -34.29 15.93 -17.89
CA MET A 93 -32.98 15.89 -18.52
C MET A 93 -32.14 14.70 -18.01
N LEU A 94 -32.38 14.24 -16.79
CA LEU A 94 -31.59 13.23 -16.08
C LEU A 94 -32.26 11.82 -16.10
N LYS A 95 -33.10 11.54 -17.10
CA LYS A 95 -33.78 10.24 -17.27
C LYS A 95 -32.83 9.09 -17.59
N SER A 96 -31.71 9.38 -18.22
CA SER A 96 -30.70 8.40 -18.62
C SER A 96 -29.32 9.03 -18.55
N VAL A 97 -28.65 8.85 -17.43
CA VAL A 97 -27.32 9.40 -17.14
C VAL A 97 -26.32 8.25 -17.21
N PRO A 98 -25.39 8.25 -18.17
CA PRO A 98 -24.34 7.23 -18.23
C PRO A 98 -23.34 7.48 -17.10
N ILE A 99 -23.10 6.45 -16.30
CA ILE A 99 -22.12 6.45 -15.23
C ILE A 99 -21.08 5.37 -15.45
N ASP A 100 -19.84 5.67 -15.10
CA ASP A 100 -18.75 4.72 -14.92
C ASP A 100 -18.23 4.92 -13.51
N MET A 101 -18.54 4.00 -12.60
CA MET A 101 -18.24 4.11 -11.18
C MET A 101 -17.25 3.03 -10.79
N ILE A 102 -16.23 3.44 -10.04
CA ILE A 102 -15.33 2.56 -9.32
C ILE A 102 -15.12 3.12 -7.92
N GLY A 103 -15.20 2.25 -6.91
CA GLY A 103 -15.02 2.64 -5.52
C GLY A 103 -14.54 1.48 -4.67
N GLU A 104 -14.15 1.78 -3.44
CA GLU A 104 -13.65 0.83 -2.47
C GLU A 104 -14.34 1.02 -1.14
N LEU A 105 -14.94 -0.06 -0.65
CA LEU A 105 -15.55 -0.14 0.67
C LEU A 105 -14.52 -0.74 1.63
N ARG A 106 -14.18 0.03 2.67
CA ARG A 106 -13.20 -0.26 3.70
C ARG A 106 -13.88 -0.42 5.06
N ASP A 107 -13.13 -0.83 6.06
CA ASP A 107 -13.63 -0.86 7.44
C ASP A 107 -13.94 0.56 7.95
N GLY A 108 -15.25 0.89 8.02
CA GLY A 108 -15.73 2.19 8.47
C GLY A 108 -15.52 3.36 7.49
N ASP A 109 -15.07 3.10 6.24
CA ASP A 109 -14.75 4.15 5.26
C ASP A 109 -15.18 3.75 3.85
N PHE A 110 -15.51 4.73 3.02
CA PHE A 110 -15.88 4.53 1.62
C PHE A 110 -15.24 5.59 0.74
N TYR A 111 -14.68 5.14 -0.38
CA TYR A 111 -14.12 5.99 -1.42
C TYR A 111 -14.68 5.60 -2.77
N THR A 112 -15.05 6.55 -3.63
CA THR A 112 -15.48 6.26 -5.00
C THR A 112 -15.22 7.42 -5.95
N ASN A 113 -14.94 7.05 -7.21
CA ASN A 113 -14.95 7.93 -8.36
C ASN A 113 -16.11 7.54 -9.29
N ILE A 114 -16.81 8.53 -9.82
CA ILE A 114 -17.88 8.36 -10.80
C ILE A 114 -17.62 9.30 -11.96
N ASP A 115 -17.36 8.74 -13.13
CA ASP A 115 -17.28 9.49 -14.39
C ASP A 115 -18.64 9.48 -15.08
N ILE A 116 -19.11 10.67 -15.48
CA ILE A 116 -20.37 10.90 -16.18
C ILE A 116 -20.07 11.66 -17.48
N ILE A 117 -20.32 11.03 -18.62
CA ILE A 117 -20.08 11.65 -19.92
C ILE A 117 -21.40 11.72 -20.69
N MET A 118 -21.98 12.93 -20.75
CA MET A 118 -23.20 13.20 -21.49
C MET A 118 -22.86 13.93 -22.80
N GLU A 119 -22.48 13.18 -23.84
CA GLU A 119 -22.01 13.71 -25.12
C GLU A 119 -22.99 14.70 -25.76
N LYS A 120 -24.30 14.39 -25.74
CA LYS A 120 -25.35 15.24 -26.32
C LYS A 120 -25.48 16.61 -25.65
N LEU A 121 -25.03 16.72 -24.40
CA LEU A 121 -25.05 17.96 -23.62
C LEU A 121 -23.65 18.59 -23.51
N ASN A 122 -22.64 17.96 -24.11
CA ASN A 122 -21.23 18.34 -23.97
C ASN A 122 -20.82 18.50 -22.50
N GLN A 123 -21.25 17.56 -21.64
CA GLN A 123 -20.96 17.58 -20.21
C GLN A 123 -20.06 16.40 -19.84
N LYS A 124 -18.94 16.74 -19.21
CA LYS A 124 -18.04 15.78 -18.52
C LYS A 124 -18.07 16.14 -17.04
N ILE A 125 -18.54 15.20 -16.23
CA ILE A 125 -18.65 15.38 -14.78
C ILE A 125 -17.85 14.28 -14.12
N LYS A 126 -16.96 14.66 -13.21
CA LYS A 126 -16.29 13.75 -12.29
C LYS A 126 -16.80 13.97 -10.90
N VAL A 127 -17.16 12.92 -10.22
CA VAL A 127 -17.58 12.96 -8.82
C VAL A 127 -16.65 12.05 -8.03
N THR A 128 -16.01 12.63 -7.00
CA THR A 128 -15.19 11.88 -6.04
C THR A 128 -15.80 12.00 -4.66
N PHE A 129 -16.06 10.90 -4.00
CA PHE A 129 -16.50 10.86 -2.61
C PHE A 129 -15.46 10.16 -1.74
N GLY A 130 -15.24 10.69 -0.54
CA GLY A 130 -14.23 10.19 0.39
C GLY A 130 -12.80 10.56 0.00
N THR A 131 -11.84 9.95 0.67
CA THR A 131 -10.40 10.16 0.45
C THR A 131 -9.74 8.88 -0.06
N ALA A 132 -8.90 8.99 -1.06
CA ALA A 132 -8.26 7.85 -1.72
C ALA A 132 -7.39 6.99 -0.77
N LYS A 133 -6.54 7.60 0.06
CA LYS A 133 -5.69 6.93 1.08
C LYS A 133 -4.82 5.78 0.53
N TYR A 134 -4.35 5.90 -0.71
CA TYR A 134 -3.43 4.95 -1.36
C TYR A 134 -1.99 5.42 -1.36
N GLN A 135 -1.77 6.71 -1.15
CA GLN A 135 -0.46 7.35 -1.08
C GLN A 135 -0.37 8.14 0.22
N LEU A 136 0.85 8.42 0.65
CA LEU A 136 1.10 9.28 1.81
C LEU A 136 0.81 10.75 1.45
N PRO A 137 0.26 11.53 2.36
CA PRO A 137 0.16 12.96 2.19
C PRO A 137 1.56 13.58 2.16
N ASN A 138 1.73 14.66 1.40
CA ASN A 138 2.98 15.41 1.27
C ASN A 138 4.24 14.56 1.05
N ALA A 139 4.11 13.46 0.30
CA ALA A 139 5.21 12.53 0.03
C ALA A 139 6.25 13.07 -0.97
N GLY A 140 5.99 14.22 -1.61
CA GLY A 140 6.94 15.03 -2.37
C GLY A 140 7.60 16.12 -1.55
N PHE A 141 7.29 16.24 -0.25
CA PHE A 141 7.87 17.21 0.68
C PHE A 141 7.74 18.68 0.22
N GLU A 142 6.59 19.05 -0.34
CA GLU A 142 6.33 20.39 -0.88
C GLU A 142 5.84 21.40 0.15
N THR A 143 5.25 20.93 1.26
CA THR A 143 4.67 21.79 2.30
C THR A 143 5.34 21.55 3.65
N TYR A 144 5.50 22.65 4.40
CA TYR A 144 6.21 22.66 5.68
C TYR A 144 5.51 23.60 6.67
N HIS A 145 5.60 23.27 7.94
CA HIS A 145 5.22 24.13 9.04
C HIS A 145 6.40 24.34 9.98
N THR A 146 6.31 25.34 10.86
CA THR A 146 7.32 25.59 11.89
C THR A 146 6.98 24.80 13.14
N ALA A 147 7.85 23.87 13.51
CA ALA A 147 7.80 23.18 14.80
C ALA A 147 8.67 23.90 15.85
N THR A 148 8.28 23.80 17.11
CA THR A 148 8.97 24.48 18.23
C THR A 148 9.16 23.52 19.39
N VAL A 149 10.39 23.43 19.90
CA VAL A 149 10.73 22.72 21.13
C VAL A 149 11.09 23.75 22.19
N THR A 150 10.55 23.60 23.39
CA THR A 150 10.78 24.49 24.53
C THR A 150 11.65 23.80 25.57
N SER A 151 12.62 24.52 26.11
CA SER A 151 13.48 24.04 27.22
C SER A 151 12.63 23.63 28.42
N PRO A 152 12.88 22.46 29.03
CA PRO A 152 12.20 22.07 30.26
C PRO A 152 12.61 22.96 31.47
N ASP A 153 13.78 23.58 31.40
CA ASP A 153 14.33 24.41 32.50
C ASP A 153 13.97 25.90 32.38
N ASP A 154 13.78 26.40 31.14
CA ASP A 154 13.37 27.77 30.87
C ASP A 154 12.32 27.84 29.74
N PRO A 155 11.07 28.19 30.05
CA PRO A 155 10.00 28.28 29.05
C PRO A 155 10.21 29.41 28.03
N ASN A 156 11.16 30.31 28.23
CA ASN A 156 11.50 31.33 27.25
C ASN A 156 12.57 30.88 26.25
N GLU A 157 13.31 29.82 26.58
CA GLU A 157 14.30 29.23 25.69
C GLU A 157 13.63 28.24 24.75
N LYS A 158 13.67 28.55 23.44
CA LYS A 158 12.99 27.80 22.41
C LYS A 158 13.88 27.58 21.19
N SER A 159 13.77 26.42 20.59
CA SER A 159 14.34 26.12 19.28
C SER A 159 13.20 25.90 18.26
N THR A 160 13.39 26.37 17.04
CA THR A 160 12.43 26.22 15.94
C THR A 160 13.09 25.63 14.72
N SER A 161 12.38 24.80 13.98
CA SER A 161 12.80 24.29 12.68
C SER A 161 11.59 24.05 11.79
N ASP A 162 11.80 23.96 10.48
CA ASP A 162 10.77 23.53 9.54
C ASP A 162 10.61 22.00 9.62
N GLU A 163 9.38 21.54 9.73
CA GLU A 163 8.99 20.14 9.69
C GLU A 163 8.02 19.94 8.52
N PRO A 164 8.18 18.92 7.67
CA PRO A 164 7.23 18.71 6.57
C PRO A 164 5.85 18.33 7.11
N ASP A 165 4.77 18.88 6.55
CA ASP A 165 3.41 18.54 6.94
C ASP A 165 3.19 17.02 6.82
N TYR A 166 2.54 16.40 7.83
CA TYR A 166 2.31 14.94 7.98
C TYR A 166 3.55 14.09 8.25
N TRP A 167 4.73 14.69 8.41
CA TRP A 167 5.97 13.99 8.71
C TRP A 167 6.62 14.60 9.93
N HIS A 168 7.14 13.75 10.82
CA HIS A 168 7.57 14.15 12.16
C HIS A 168 9.03 13.83 12.40
N SER A 169 9.73 14.81 12.94
CA SER A 169 11.14 14.76 13.33
C SER A 169 11.30 14.70 14.85
N PHE A 170 12.51 14.95 15.35
CA PHE A 170 12.74 15.16 16.79
C PHE A 170 12.04 16.40 17.34
N MET A 171 11.62 17.35 16.47
CA MET A 171 10.91 18.57 16.91
C MET A 171 9.54 18.27 17.52
N SER A 172 8.90 17.18 17.13
CA SER A 172 7.59 16.73 17.62
C SER A 172 7.66 15.42 18.43
N ALA A 173 8.89 15.00 18.84
CA ALA A 173 9.13 13.77 19.57
C ALA A 173 8.46 13.73 20.94
N SER A 174 8.28 12.53 21.47
CA SER A 174 7.93 12.23 22.87
C SER A 174 9.11 11.64 23.64
N GLY A 175 8.94 11.38 24.93
CA GLY A 175 9.95 10.73 25.77
C GLY A 175 10.49 11.62 26.89
N ASN A 176 11.78 11.55 27.16
CA ASN A 176 12.44 12.35 28.22
C ASN A 176 12.51 13.82 27.79
N PRO A 177 11.89 14.76 28.53
CA PRO A 177 11.83 16.18 28.14
C PRO A 177 13.19 16.82 27.84
N GLY A 178 14.22 16.46 28.60
CA GLY A 178 15.60 16.98 28.41
C GLY A 178 16.21 16.44 27.10
N LEU A 179 16.01 15.16 26.77
CA LEU A 179 16.47 14.57 25.52
C LEU A 179 15.70 15.11 24.31
N VAL A 180 14.38 15.24 24.42
CA VAL A 180 13.53 15.84 23.39
C VAL A 180 13.99 17.27 23.09
N TYR A 181 14.21 18.09 24.13
CA TYR A 181 14.70 19.45 23.95
C TYR A 181 16.09 19.48 23.30
N MET A 182 17.03 18.67 23.77
CA MET A 182 18.38 18.60 23.23
C MET A 182 18.39 18.18 21.76
N ALA A 183 17.61 17.16 21.41
CA ALA A 183 17.47 16.68 20.02
C ALA A 183 16.76 17.71 19.12
N GLY A 184 15.73 18.38 19.62
CA GLY A 184 15.02 19.43 18.89
C GLY A 184 15.81 20.74 18.79
N TYR A 185 16.67 21.06 19.77
CA TYR A 185 17.56 22.24 19.74
C TYR A 185 18.60 22.14 18.61
N ASN A 186 18.92 20.93 18.18
CA ASN A 186 19.82 20.66 17.05
C ASN A 186 19.02 20.05 15.90
N PRO A 187 18.36 20.87 15.04
CA PRO A 187 17.51 20.36 13.98
C PRO A 187 18.24 19.41 13.03
N VAL A 188 17.60 18.30 12.70
CA VAL A 188 18.11 17.28 11.77
C VAL A 188 17.31 17.22 10.47
N THR A 189 16.26 18.05 10.35
CA THR A 189 15.38 18.12 9.18
C THR A 189 15.37 19.53 8.60
N PHE A 190 15.48 19.63 7.30
CA PHE A 190 15.57 20.91 6.61
C PHE A 190 14.79 20.86 5.30
N LYS A 191 14.08 21.94 5.03
CA LYS A 191 13.51 22.23 3.72
C LYS A 191 14.64 22.50 2.72
N CYS A 192 14.54 21.93 1.51
CA CYS A 192 15.57 22.04 0.50
C CYS A 192 14.94 22.33 -0.87
N ASP A 193 15.62 23.11 -1.72
CA ASP A 193 15.23 23.41 -3.10
C ASP A 193 15.99 22.55 -4.15
N ASP A 194 16.86 21.64 -3.70
CA ASP A 194 17.52 20.65 -4.54
C ASP A 194 16.58 19.44 -4.72
N VAL A 195 15.79 19.45 -5.79
CA VAL A 195 14.81 18.41 -6.12
C VAL A 195 15.39 17.38 -7.09
N ARG A 196 14.80 16.19 -7.11
CA ARG A 196 15.20 15.13 -8.03
C ARG A 196 15.01 15.54 -9.50
N PRO A 197 15.78 15.01 -10.47
CA PRO A 197 15.60 15.28 -11.89
C PRO A 197 14.19 14.91 -12.38
N GLY A 198 13.53 15.85 -13.04
CA GLY A 198 12.17 15.68 -13.59
C GLY A 198 11.07 15.73 -12.55
N SER A 199 11.34 16.15 -11.30
CA SER A 199 10.28 16.50 -10.35
C SER A 199 9.45 17.67 -10.87
N THR A 200 8.15 17.65 -10.59
CA THR A 200 7.26 18.81 -10.81
C THR A 200 7.18 19.69 -9.56
N GLY A 201 7.73 19.21 -8.47
CA GLY A 201 7.86 19.90 -7.20
C GLY A 201 8.95 20.97 -7.22
N LYS A 202 9.03 21.74 -6.14
CA LYS A 202 10.03 22.80 -5.95
C LYS A 202 10.84 22.61 -4.68
N GLN A 203 10.42 21.67 -3.85
CA GLN A 203 11.01 21.39 -2.56
C GLN A 203 11.33 19.90 -2.44
N SER A 204 12.30 19.59 -1.62
CA SER A 204 12.63 18.26 -1.13
C SER A 204 12.96 18.32 0.34
N LEU A 205 13.11 17.18 0.98
CA LEU A 205 13.57 17.08 2.36
C LEU A 205 15.07 16.81 2.41
N MET A 206 15.80 17.49 3.28
CA MET A 206 17.17 17.16 3.66
C MET A 206 17.23 16.74 5.13
N LEU A 207 17.72 15.54 5.39
CA LEU A 207 18.04 15.03 6.72
C LEU A 207 19.54 15.14 6.95
N LYS A 208 19.95 15.51 8.19
CA LYS A 208 21.34 15.68 8.55
C LYS A 208 21.64 15.02 9.90
N SER A 209 22.70 14.21 9.98
CA SER A 209 23.22 13.74 11.25
C SER A 209 24.03 14.82 11.95
N ILE A 210 23.91 14.88 13.28
CA ILE A 210 24.59 15.88 14.12
C ILE A 210 25.26 15.19 15.32
N ASP A 211 26.52 15.56 15.59
CA ASP A 211 27.24 15.16 16.81
C ASP A 211 26.69 15.92 18.02
N MET A 212 26.09 15.21 18.95
CA MET A 212 25.55 15.72 20.20
C MET A 212 26.53 15.60 21.36
N TYR A 213 27.82 15.34 21.11
CA TYR A 213 28.90 15.03 22.06
C TYR A 213 28.73 13.73 22.84
N ILE A 214 27.54 13.25 23.05
CA ILE A 214 27.22 12.00 23.79
C ILE A 214 26.85 10.87 22.82
N ALA A 215 26.31 11.19 21.69
CA ALA A 215 25.92 10.27 20.60
C ALA A 215 25.71 11.07 19.31
N ILE A 216 25.75 10.40 18.18
CA ILE A 216 25.29 10.98 16.91
C ILE A 216 23.76 10.90 16.88
N ALA A 217 23.11 12.05 16.73
CA ALA A 217 21.69 12.09 16.35
C ALA A 217 21.60 11.88 14.84
N ASN A 218 21.18 10.70 14.40
CA ASN A 218 20.92 10.45 12.99
C ASN A 218 19.81 11.39 12.48
N GLY A 219 19.95 11.95 11.28
CA GLY A 219 18.88 12.67 10.61
C GLY A 219 17.75 11.70 10.32
N THR A 220 16.62 11.81 11.02
CA THR A 220 15.52 10.86 10.94
C THR A 220 14.18 11.57 10.81
N ILE A 221 13.29 11.04 9.96
CA ILE A 221 11.91 11.47 9.80
C ILE A 221 10.98 10.27 9.75
N THR A 222 9.74 10.43 10.23
CA THR A 222 8.74 9.36 10.25
C THR A 222 7.33 9.88 10.00
N THR A 223 6.43 9.05 9.50
CA THR A 223 4.98 9.33 9.46
C THR A 223 4.28 9.05 10.80
N GLY A 224 5.01 8.51 11.77
CA GLY A 224 4.58 8.32 13.15
C GLY A 224 5.12 9.42 14.05
N ARG A 225 5.39 9.08 15.31
CA ARG A 225 6.07 9.96 16.28
C ARG A 225 7.37 9.30 16.74
N MET A 226 8.43 10.05 16.91
CA MET A 226 9.64 9.55 17.57
C MET A 226 9.51 9.60 19.08
N ASN A 227 10.07 8.60 19.76
CA ASN A 227 10.28 8.60 21.21
C ASN A 227 11.78 8.64 21.50
N THR A 228 12.20 9.61 22.32
CA THR A 228 13.58 9.79 22.79
C THR A 228 13.59 9.63 24.31
N GLY A 229 13.70 8.40 24.81
CA GLY A 229 13.60 8.08 26.23
C GLY A 229 14.93 7.85 26.93
N ASP A 230 15.98 7.45 26.20
CA ASP A 230 17.27 7.05 26.74
C ASP A 230 18.45 7.68 25.96
N PHE A 231 19.53 8.00 26.69
CA PHE A 231 20.79 8.50 26.11
C PHE A 231 21.52 7.46 25.25
N THR A 232 21.28 6.17 25.49
CA THR A 232 21.81 5.09 24.67
C THR A 232 20.96 4.92 23.43
N ALA A 233 21.37 5.47 22.30
CA ALA A 233 20.57 5.51 21.06
C ALA A 233 20.06 4.11 20.63
N SER A 234 20.83 3.05 20.90
CA SER A 234 20.46 1.66 20.57
C SER A 234 19.51 0.99 21.57
N ASN A 235 19.06 1.70 22.62
CA ASN A 235 18.05 1.17 23.54
C ASN A 235 16.65 1.24 22.90
N THR A 236 16.23 0.17 22.24
CA THR A 236 14.96 0.08 21.52
C THR A 236 13.73 0.08 22.43
N ASP A 237 13.88 -0.15 23.72
CA ASP A 237 12.78 -0.05 24.70
C ASP A 237 12.38 1.40 24.99
N ALA A 238 13.27 2.35 24.66
CA ALA A 238 13.06 3.76 24.94
C ALA A 238 13.21 4.68 23.70
N ASN A 239 13.90 4.23 22.65
CA ASN A 239 14.19 5.02 21.47
C ASN A 239 13.65 4.31 20.22
N TYR A 240 12.55 4.83 19.65
CA TYR A 240 11.84 4.23 18.52
C TYR A 240 10.98 5.28 17.78
N ALA A 241 10.61 4.98 16.56
CA ALA A 241 9.46 5.61 15.90
C ALA A 241 8.21 4.78 16.19
N TRP A 242 7.05 5.40 16.37
CA TRP A 242 5.83 4.68 16.69
C TRP A 242 4.60 5.30 16.07
N SER A 243 3.56 4.50 15.88
CA SER A 243 2.25 4.95 15.44
C SER A 243 1.15 4.20 16.17
N ASP A 244 0.03 4.91 16.43
CA ASP A 244 -1.18 4.37 17.01
C ASP A 244 -2.36 5.21 16.54
N MET A 245 -3.29 4.63 15.79
CA MET A 245 -4.49 5.35 15.30
C MET A 245 -5.48 5.70 16.41
N SER A 246 -5.36 5.10 17.59
CA SER A 246 -6.15 5.48 18.77
C SER A 246 -5.60 6.72 19.49
N ASN A 247 -4.35 7.12 19.20
CA ASN A 247 -3.74 8.31 19.77
C ASN A 247 -4.36 9.57 19.16
N THR A 248 -4.80 10.47 20.01
CA THR A 248 -5.44 11.75 19.62
C THR A 248 -4.49 12.93 19.61
N ASP A 249 -3.23 12.73 20.01
CA ASP A 249 -2.19 13.76 19.96
C ASP A 249 -1.93 14.18 18.52
N LYS A 250 -1.52 15.43 18.37
CA LYS A 250 -1.20 16.05 17.11
C LYS A 250 0.05 16.90 17.25
N ASP A 251 0.73 17.10 16.13
CA ASP A 251 1.84 18.04 16.03
C ASP A 251 1.38 19.51 16.08
N ALA A 252 2.30 20.44 15.89
CA ALA A 252 2.03 21.89 15.92
C ALA A 252 1.15 22.36 14.74
N HIS A 253 1.12 21.64 13.64
CA HIS A 253 0.26 21.93 12.47
C HIS A 253 -1.15 21.33 12.62
N GLY A 254 -1.32 20.36 13.50
CA GLY A 254 -2.58 19.64 13.72
C GLY A 254 -2.63 18.29 13.01
N ASP A 255 -1.50 17.79 12.52
CA ASP A 255 -1.38 16.50 11.87
C ASP A 255 -1.28 15.36 12.88
N PRO A 256 -1.91 14.20 12.63
CA PRO A 256 -1.86 13.06 13.52
C PRO A 256 -0.52 12.33 13.39
N PHE A 257 -0.08 11.68 14.46
CA PHE A 257 1.13 10.86 14.51
C PHE A 257 0.93 9.45 13.93
N TYR A 258 0.18 9.36 12.83
CA TYR A 258 0.00 8.14 12.05
C TYR A 258 -0.38 8.46 10.60
N ALA A 259 -0.06 7.57 9.69
CA ALA A 259 -0.52 7.65 8.31
C ALA A 259 -1.49 6.49 8.01
N THR A 260 -2.65 6.83 7.44
CA THR A 260 -3.68 5.84 7.09
C THR A 260 -3.37 5.18 5.76
N LEU A 261 -3.39 3.84 5.72
CA LEU A 261 -3.23 3.04 4.50
C LEU A 261 -4.05 1.75 4.61
N TYR A 262 -5.11 1.62 3.81
CA TYR A 262 -5.97 0.42 3.78
C TYR A 262 -5.59 -0.58 2.67
N SER A 263 -4.64 -0.22 1.82
CA SER A 263 -4.22 -0.97 0.65
C SER A 263 -2.94 -1.77 0.90
N LEU A 264 -2.66 -2.71 -0.02
CA LEU A 264 -1.47 -3.56 -0.03
C LEU A 264 -0.61 -3.21 -1.26
N PRO A 265 0.28 -2.20 -1.17
CA PRO A 265 1.19 -1.86 -2.25
C PRO A 265 2.22 -2.98 -2.51
N ASP A 266 2.71 -3.07 -3.73
CA ASP A 266 3.73 -4.04 -4.12
C ASP A 266 5.15 -3.55 -3.81
N ALA A 267 5.37 -2.24 -3.85
CA ALA A 267 6.64 -1.62 -3.52
C ALA A 267 6.47 -0.19 -2.99
N MET A 268 7.46 0.27 -2.25
CA MET A 268 7.72 1.69 -1.99
C MET A 268 8.79 2.18 -2.97
N LYS A 269 8.53 3.26 -3.70
CA LYS A 269 9.49 3.99 -4.52
C LYS A 269 9.84 5.29 -3.84
N VAL A 270 11.12 5.65 -3.84
CA VAL A 270 11.59 6.91 -3.26
C VAL A 270 12.85 7.37 -3.97
N TRP A 271 12.96 8.66 -4.22
CA TRP A 271 14.19 9.26 -4.72
C TRP A 271 15.05 9.71 -3.55
N LEU A 272 16.30 9.25 -3.54
CA LEU A 272 17.26 9.53 -2.48
C LEU A 272 18.60 10.01 -3.07
N LYS A 273 19.25 10.91 -2.33
CA LYS A 273 20.65 11.29 -2.53
C LYS A 273 21.34 11.27 -1.18
N PHE A 274 22.30 10.36 -0.99
CA PHE A 274 22.97 10.14 0.29
C PHE A 274 24.46 10.44 0.19
N LYS A 275 24.95 11.21 1.14
CA LYS A 275 26.36 11.57 1.34
C LYS A 275 26.77 11.33 2.77
N GLN A 276 27.90 10.67 3.00
CA GLN A 276 28.50 10.60 4.32
C GLN A 276 29.26 11.90 4.64
N GLY A 277 29.10 12.42 5.85
CA GLY A 277 29.89 13.55 6.35
C GLY A 277 31.35 13.16 6.56
N THR A 278 31.56 11.98 7.15
CA THR A 278 32.86 11.31 7.24
C THR A 278 32.66 9.83 6.92
N ALA A 279 33.54 9.27 6.09
CA ALA A 279 33.45 7.86 5.71
C ALA A 279 33.45 6.94 6.94
N ASN A 280 32.41 6.12 7.05
CA ASN A 280 32.18 5.19 8.15
C ASN A 280 32.08 3.77 7.60
N ALA A 281 33.18 3.02 7.63
CA ALA A 281 33.23 1.68 7.05
C ALA A 281 32.41 0.63 7.81
N GLU A 282 32.14 0.84 9.11
CA GLU A 282 31.37 -0.07 9.94
C GLU A 282 29.87 0.14 9.80
N HIS A 283 29.43 1.39 9.59
CA HIS A 283 28.03 1.80 9.50
C HIS A 283 27.79 2.71 8.28
N PRO A 284 28.00 2.21 7.03
CA PRO A 284 28.10 3.06 5.83
C PRO A 284 26.74 3.35 5.16
N TYR A 285 25.60 2.91 5.72
CA TYR A 285 24.34 2.87 5.00
C TYR A 285 23.26 3.76 5.62
N ALA A 286 22.57 4.51 4.80
CA ALA A 286 21.26 5.07 5.14
C ALA A 286 20.16 3.98 5.07
N THR A 287 18.96 4.31 5.57
CA THR A 287 17.82 3.38 5.58
C THR A 287 16.51 4.06 5.18
N ALA A 288 15.65 3.26 4.53
CA ALA A 288 14.26 3.59 4.24
C ALA A 288 13.38 2.38 4.56
N THR A 289 12.36 2.59 5.37
CA THR A 289 11.47 1.53 5.86
C THR A 289 10.02 1.99 5.77
N ALA A 290 9.11 1.09 5.37
CA ALA A 290 7.67 1.27 5.47
C ALA A 290 7.05 -0.02 6.03
N ILE A 291 6.32 0.08 7.14
CA ILE A 291 5.71 -1.07 7.81
C ILE A 291 4.20 -0.85 7.89
N ILE A 292 3.44 -1.70 7.21
CA ILE A 292 1.98 -1.68 7.22
C ILE A 292 1.51 -2.47 8.43
N ASN A 293 0.59 -1.87 9.22
CA ASN A 293 0.01 -2.48 10.41
C ASN A 293 -1.52 -2.28 10.48
N ASP A 294 -2.16 -2.85 11.49
CA ASP A 294 -3.61 -2.80 11.65
C ASP A 294 -4.13 -1.52 12.35
N GLY A 295 -3.26 -0.54 12.56
CA GLY A 295 -3.59 0.74 13.20
C GLY A 295 -3.51 0.73 14.73
N THR A 296 -3.25 -0.42 15.35
CA THR A 296 -2.93 -0.47 16.79
C THR A 296 -1.47 -0.08 17.01
N GLU A 297 -1.12 0.19 18.27
CA GLU A 297 0.23 0.63 18.65
C GLU A 297 1.33 -0.27 18.08
N PHE A 298 2.29 0.35 17.40
CA PHE A 298 3.42 -0.31 16.78
C PHE A 298 4.69 0.55 16.91
N HIS A 299 5.81 -0.07 17.30
CA HIS A 299 7.12 0.57 17.44
C HIS A 299 8.14 0.02 16.44
N GLU A 300 8.96 0.91 15.89
CA GLU A 300 10.10 0.58 15.03
C GLU A 300 11.37 1.35 15.46
N PRO A 301 12.43 0.67 15.86
CA PRO A 301 12.51 -0.78 16.03
C PRO A 301 11.60 -1.29 17.17
N ALA A 302 11.26 -2.58 17.11
CA ALA A 302 10.49 -3.22 18.17
C ALA A 302 11.26 -3.18 19.51
N PRO A 303 10.58 -3.02 20.67
CA PRO A 303 11.20 -3.21 21.97
C PRO A 303 11.82 -4.60 22.12
N SER A 304 12.84 -4.71 22.98
CA SER A 304 13.48 -5.99 23.26
C SER A 304 12.45 -7.03 23.72
N GLU A 305 12.58 -8.25 23.26
CA GLU A 305 11.68 -9.38 23.57
C GLU A 305 10.21 -9.22 23.08
N THR A 306 9.90 -8.19 22.30
CA THR A 306 8.57 -7.95 21.75
C THR A 306 8.44 -8.51 20.33
N THR A 307 7.38 -9.29 20.10
CA THR A 307 6.97 -9.73 18.76
C THR A 307 5.61 -9.14 18.44
N TYR A 308 5.55 -8.27 17.43
CA TYR A 308 4.31 -7.69 16.96
C TYR A 308 3.55 -8.68 16.06
N THR A 309 2.25 -8.84 16.33
CA THR A 309 1.33 -9.65 15.53
C THR A 309 0.36 -8.82 14.70
N ASN A 310 0.44 -7.50 14.80
CA ASN A 310 -0.36 -6.52 14.09
C ASN A 310 0.29 -6.01 12.79
N VAL A 311 1.46 -6.53 12.40
CA VAL A 311 2.13 -6.21 11.14
C VAL A 311 1.48 -7.00 10.00
N VAL A 312 1.26 -6.31 8.88
CA VAL A 312 0.68 -6.84 7.64
C VAL A 312 1.74 -7.06 6.57
N GLY A 313 2.67 -6.11 6.44
CA GLY A 313 3.73 -6.17 5.45
C GLY A 313 4.82 -5.13 5.68
N GLU A 314 5.98 -5.38 5.11
CA GLU A 314 7.17 -4.56 5.31
C GLU A 314 7.93 -4.35 3.99
N ALA A 315 8.31 -3.10 3.71
CA ALA A 315 9.32 -2.72 2.72
C ALA A 315 10.50 -2.10 3.47
N ARG A 316 11.69 -2.73 3.41
CA ARG A 316 12.88 -2.28 4.13
C ARG A 316 14.11 -2.33 3.24
N ASN A 317 14.85 -1.22 3.19
CA ASN A 317 16.20 -1.17 2.67
C ASN A 317 17.13 -0.51 3.70
N ALA A 318 17.86 -1.31 4.45
CA ALA A 318 18.82 -0.87 5.44
C ALA A 318 20.26 -0.78 4.87
N LYS A 319 20.42 -0.79 3.53
CA LYS A 319 21.71 -0.78 2.86
C LYS A 319 21.74 0.23 1.69
N ILE A 320 21.22 1.42 1.93
CA ILE A 320 21.31 2.52 0.97
C ILE A 320 22.73 3.07 1.05
N ALA A 321 23.56 2.68 0.08
CA ALA A 321 24.93 3.14 -0.03
C ALA A 321 24.99 4.60 -0.49
N GLU A 322 26.11 5.26 -0.21
CA GLU A 322 26.37 6.62 -0.65
C GLU A 322 26.16 6.76 -2.17
N THR A 323 25.41 7.79 -2.57
CA THR A 323 25.15 8.12 -3.99
C THR A 323 25.97 9.31 -4.48
N GLY A 324 26.71 9.95 -3.58
CA GLY A 324 27.41 11.21 -3.86
C GLY A 324 26.42 12.34 -4.15
N ASP A 325 26.64 13.06 -5.25
CA ASP A 325 25.77 14.17 -5.69
C ASP A 325 24.61 13.72 -6.60
N GLU A 326 24.42 12.40 -6.79
CA GLU A 326 23.43 11.88 -7.71
C GLU A 326 22.14 11.47 -6.98
N TRP A 327 21.00 11.94 -7.49
CA TRP A 327 19.70 11.43 -7.13
C TRP A 327 19.48 10.04 -7.74
N LYS A 328 19.03 9.07 -6.93
CA LYS A 328 18.71 7.71 -7.39
C LYS A 328 17.32 7.31 -6.95
N GLU A 329 16.58 6.67 -7.84
CA GLU A 329 15.30 6.05 -7.52
C GLU A 329 15.55 4.67 -6.90
N PHE A 330 15.00 4.45 -5.72
CA PHE A 330 14.99 3.15 -5.05
C PHE A 330 13.59 2.57 -5.12
N THR A 331 13.47 1.33 -5.58
CA THR A 331 12.24 0.55 -5.51
C THR A 331 12.43 -0.55 -4.48
N ILE A 332 11.68 -0.47 -3.39
CA ILE A 332 11.79 -1.36 -2.23
C ILE A 332 10.52 -2.21 -2.17
N PRO A 333 10.57 -3.49 -2.54
CA PRO A 333 9.39 -4.35 -2.57
C PRO A 333 8.85 -4.63 -1.16
N PHE A 334 7.52 -4.69 -1.04
CA PHE A 334 6.88 -5.16 0.18
C PHE A 334 6.93 -6.68 0.28
N THR A 335 7.20 -7.18 1.48
CA THR A 335 7.08 -8.59 1.86
C THR A 335 5.88 -8.77 2.78
N TYR A 336 5.02 -9.75 2.50
CA TYR A 336 3.78 -10.01 3.23
C TYR A 336 3.72 -11.42 3.83
N ASP A 337 4.41 -12.38 3.22
CA ASP A 337 4.24 -13.81 3.54
C ASP A 337 4.69 -14.16 4.95
N ALA A 338 5.69 -13.44 5.49
CA ALA A 338 6.15 -13.61 6.86
C ALA A 338 5.09 -13.23 7.91
N PHE A 339 4.18 -12.31 7.55
CA PHE A 339 3.17 -11.74 8.44
C PHE A 339 1.77 -12.34 8.21
N ALA A 340 1.56 -13.09 7.13
CA ALA A 340 0.26 -13.63 6.74
C ALA A 340 -0.40 -14.51 7.83
N GLN A 341 0.43 -15.16 8.67
CA GLN A 341 -0.03 -16.00 9.79
C GLN A 341 -0.79 -15.22 10.87
N TYR A 342 -0.58 -13.91 10.99
CA TYR A 342 -1.22 -13.09 12.02
C TYR A 342 -2.64 -12.65 11.63
N GLY A 343 -2.98 -12.67 10.34
CA GLY A 343 -4.31 -12.28 9.86
C GLY A 343 -4.66 -10.81 10.07
N ALA A 344 -3.67 -9.97 10.39
CA ALA A 344 -3.84 -8.52 10.54
C ALA A 344 -4.28 -7.87 9.22
N LYS A 345 -5.08 -6.80 9.29
CA LYS A 345 -5.56 -6.06 8.13
C LYS A 345 -4.95 -4.67 8.08
N ALA A 346 -4.56 -4.24 6.89
CA ALA A 346 -3.95 -2.93 6.68
C ALA A 346 -4.91 -1.79 7.08
N LYS A 347 -4.43 -0.89 7.94
CA LYS A 347 -5.10 0.37 8.32
C LYS A 347 -4.15 1.54 8.42
N SER A 348 -2.88 1.28 8.75
CA SER A 348 -1.85 2.29 8.93
C SER A 348 -0.53 1.85 8.31
N VAL A 349 0.33 2.81 8.02
CA VAL A 349 1.71 2.58 7.63
C VAL A 349 2.64 3.50 8.40
N LEU A 350 3.66 2.92 9.02
CA LEU A 350 4.77 3.66 9.63
C LEU A 350 5.94 3.68 8.64
N VAL A 351 6.25 4.86 8.10
CA VAL A 351 7.43 5.08 7.26
C VAL A 351 8.50 5.78 8.07
N THR A 352 9.73 5.30 7.96
CA THR A 352 10.90 5.92 8.61
C THR A 352 12.07 5.98 7.62
N LEU A 353 12.66 7.17 7.50
CA LEU A 353 13.84 7.44 6.69
C LEU A 353 14.93 7.98 7.60
N SER A 354 16.15 7.46 7.49
CA SER A 354 17.26 7.89 8.35
C SER A 354 18.59 7.89 7.60
N THR A 355 19.44 8.84 7.93
CA THR A 355 20.82 8.98 7.42
C THR A 355 21.69 7.78 7.77
N ASN A 356 21.32 6.98 8.78
CA ASN A 356 22.04 5.75 9.11
C ASN A 356 21.07 4.64 9.54
N ALA A 357 21.37 3.41 9.12
CA ALA A 357 20.57 2.23 9.44
C ALA A 357 20.69 1.80 10.91
N ASP A 358 21.79 2.17 11.56
CA ASP A 358 22.10 1.83 12.94
C ASP A 358 21.94 3.07 13.84
N ALA A 359 21.13 2.96 14.88
CA ALA A 359 20.82 4.08 15.76
C ALA A 359 22.07 4.61 16.46
N GLY A 360 22.34 5.92 16.31
CA GLY A 360 23.47 6.59 16.94
C GLY A 360 24.85 6.22 16.36
N LYS A 361 24.89 5.61 15.17
CA LYS A 361 26.12 5.14 14.51
C LYS A 361 26.49 5.90 13.25
N GLY A 362 25.70 6.87 12.83
CA GLY A 362 26.03 7.77 11.74
C GLY A 362 27.28 8.61 12.02
N SER A 363 27.71 9.37 11.03
CA SER A 363 28.77 10.36 11.17
C SER A 363 28.19 11.77 11.22
N ASP A 364 28.85 12.68 11.93
CA ASP A 364 28.46 14.10 11.89
C ASP A 364 28.48 14.60 10.44
N GLY A 365 27.40 15.28 10.05
CA GLY A 365 27.24 15.81 8.70
C GLY A 365 26.82 14.80 7.63
N ASP A 366 26.42 13.56 7.98
CA ASP A 366 25.74 12.69 7.02
C ASP A 366 24.48 13.39 6.49
N LEU A 367 24.28 13.40 5.18
CA LEU A 367 23.16 14.06 4.49
C LEU A 367 22.36 13.06 3.69
N LEU A 368 21.06 12.98 3.95
CA LEU A 368 20.11 12.21 3.15
C LEU A 368 19.04 13.17 2.59
N TYR A 369 19.07 13.37 1.28
CA TYR A 369 18.02 14.10 0.58
C TYR A 369 16.93 13.12 0.14
N VAL A 370 15.67 13.52 0.27
CA VAL A 370 14.50 12.68 -0.02
C VAL A 370 13.52 13.47 -0.88
N ASP A 371 13.02 12.84 -1.93
CA ASP A 371 12.01 13.42 -2.81
C ASP A 371 11.08 12.33 -3.36
N ASP A 372 9.83 12.70 -3.70
CA ASP A 372 8.85 11.91 -4.43
C ASP A 372 8.75 10.44 -3.97
N LEU A 373 8.38 10.21 -2.69
CA LEU A 373 8.03 8.89 -2.20
C LEU A 373 6.63 8.51 -2.70
N SER A 374 6.48 7.28 -3.18
CA SER A 374 5.17 6.76 -3.63
C SER A 374 5.06 5.26 -3.40
N PHE A 375 3.82 4.79 -3.27
CA PHE A 375 3.51 3.36 -3.27
C PHE A 375 3.09 2.89 -4.66
N VAL A 376 3.56 1.71 -5.05
CA VAL A 376 3.33 1.09 -6.36
C VAL A 376 2.29 -0.02 -6.21
N TYR A 377 1.34 -0.06 -7.14
CA TYR A 377 0.26 -1.04 -7.17
C TYR A 377 0.17 -1.70 -8.54
N ASN A 378 0.43 -3.00 -8.61
CA ASN A 378 0.40 -3.75 -9.85
C ASN A 378 -1.00 -4.29 -10.15
N ALA A 379 -1.29 -4.52 -11.44
CA ALA A 379 -2.51 -5.12 -11.94
C ALA A 379 -2.21 -6.10 -13.09
N GLY A 380 -1.03 -6.69 -13.09
CA GLY A 380 -0.62 -7.67 -14.10
C GLY A 380 -1.17 -9.07 -13.80
N LEU A 381 -1.28 -9.89 -14.83
CA LEU A 381 -1.59 -11.31 -14.71
C LEU A 381 -0.30 -12.11 -14.50
N LYS A 382 -0.25 -12.90 -13.44
CA LYS A 382 0.90 -13.75 -13.08
C LYS A 382 0.69 -15.21 -13.45
N ALA A 383 -0.53 -15.74 -13.26
CA ALA A 383 -0.87 -17.12 -13.57
C ALA A 383 -2.36 -17.28 -13.79
N ILE A 384 -2.75 -18.30 -14.56
CA ILE A 384 -4.12 -18.81 -14.68
C ILE A 384 -4.10 -20.29 -14.32
N THR A 385 -4.95 -20.70 -13.37
CA THR A 385 -5.15 -22.10 -13.00
C THR A 385 -6.56 -22.55 -13.33
N LEU A 386 -6.68 -23.81 -13.75
CA LEU A 386 -7.95 -24.50 -13.98
C LEU A 386 -8.00 -25.70 -13.03
N THR A 387 -9.16 -25.94 -12.41
CA THR A 387 -9.38 -27.07 -11.53
C THR A 387 -10.48 -27.96 -12.12
N ALA A 388 -10.15 -29.20 -12.42
CA ALA A 388 -11.12 -30.20 -12.88
C ALA A 388 -12.02 -30.65 -11.71
N GLU A 389 -13.17 -31.30 -12.02
CA GLU A 389 -14.12 -31.79 -11.01
C GLU A 389 -13.50 -32.79 -10.03
N ASN A 390 -12.50 -33.57 -10.49
CA ASN A 390 -11.76 -34.50 -9.64
C ASN A 390 -10.73 -33.82 -8.71
N GLY A 391 -10.64 -32.48 -8.75
CA GLY A 391 -9.68 -31.69 -7.96
C GLY A 391 -8.28 -31.58 -8.60
N GLU A 392 -8.06 -32.13 -9.78
CA GLU A 392 -6.79 -31.98 -10.50
C GLU A 392 -6.63 -30.53 -10.98
N MET A 393 -5.45 -29.95 -10.72
CA MET A 393 -5.13 -28.58 -11.08
C MET A 393 -4.22 -28.51 -12.29
N PHE A 394 -4.51 -27.59 -13.18
CA PHE A 394 -3.73 -27.28 -14.37
C PHE A 394 -3.35 -25.80 -14.37
N THR A 395 -2.16 -25.49 -14.84
CA THR A 395 -1.70 -24.10 -15.04
C THR A 395 -1.58 -23.84 -16.54
N VAL A 396 -2.08 -22.69 -16.99
CA VAL A 396 -1.93 -22.24 -18.39
C VAL A 396 -0.48 -21.85 -18.63
N ASP A 397 0.10 -22.37 -19.71
CA ASP A 397 1.50 -22.16 -20.03
C ASP A 397 1.76 -20.75 -20.57
N GLY A 398 2.94 -20.18 -20.26
CA GLY A 398 3.43 -18.92 -20.81
C GLY A 398 2.68 -17.66 -20.35
N VAL A 399 1.90 -17.74 -19.27
CA VAL A 399 1.18 -16.58 -18.73
C VAL A 399 2.16 -15.52 -18.19
N ASN A 400 1.90 -14.27 -18.58
CA ASN A 400 2.66 -13.09 -18.13
C ASN A 400 1.76 -11.83 -18.17
N SER A 401 2.24 -10.70 -17.66
CA SER A 401 1.47 -9.45 -17.55
C SER A 401 1.28 -8.71 -18.90
N GLU A 402 2.11 -9.00 -19.90
CA GLU A 402 2.13 -8.28 -21.17
C GLU A 402 1.16 -8.89 -22.19
N THR A 403 1.09 -10.24 -22.26
CA THR A 403 0.23 -10.96 -23.17
C THR A 403 -1.23 -10.89 -22.69
N LYS A 404 -2.13 -10.40 -23.54
CA LYS A 404 -3.54 -10.19 -23.19
C LYS A 404 -4.48 -11.32 -23.60
N GLU A 405 -4.02 -12.27 -24.44
CA GLU A 405 -4.84 -13.35 -24.95
C GLU A 405 -4.08 -14.69 -24.92
N TYR A 406 -4.75 -15.71 -24.40
CA TYR A 406 -4.23 -17.07 -24.24
C TYR A 406 -5.19 -18.08 -24.86
N THR A 407 -4.70 -19.28 -25.14
CA THR A 407 -5.52 -20.42 -25.59
C THR A 407 -5.09 -21.67 -24.83
N ALA A 408 -6.07 -22.44 -24.36
CA ALA A 408 -5.85 -23.73 -23.74
C ALA A 408 -6.87 -24.76 -24.25
N THR A 409 -6.45 -26.03 -24.36
CA THR A 409 -7.34 -27.16 -24.61
C THR A 409 -7.33 -28.05 -23.36
N VAL A 410 -8.53 -28.37 -22.86
CA VAL A 410 -8.70 -29.15 -21.63
C VAL A 410 -9.66 -30.33 -21.86
N PRO A 411 -9.49 -31.47 -21.14
CA PRO A 411 -10.31 -32.65 -21.33
C PRO A 411 -11.67 -32.60 -20.58
N PHE A 412 -11.99 -31.49 -19.93
CA PHE A 412 -13.21 -31.31 -19.12
C PHE A 412 -13.94 -30.00 -19.47
N ASP A 413 -15.17 -29.89 -19.00
CA ASP A 413 -15.96 -28.65 -19.14
C ASP A 413 -15.53 -27.62 -18.11
N VAL A 414 -15.37 -26.36 -18.54
CA VAL A 414 -14.89 -25.27 -17.69
C VAL A 414 -15.98 -24.24 -17.46
N THR A 415 -16.27 -23.95 -16.22
CA THR A 415 -17.12 -22.83 -15.76
C THR A 415 -16.24 -21.75 -15.14
N ALA A 416 -16.80 -20.60 -14.79
CA ALA A 416 -16.07 -19.55 -14.08
C ALA A 416 -15.49 -20.05 -12.73
N ASN A 417 -16.18 -20.98 -12.06
CA ASN A 417 -15.74 -21.54 -10.77
C ASN A 417 -14.52 -22.46 -10.89
N ASN A 418 -14.24 -22.99 -12.07
CA ASN A 418 -13.07 -23.81 -12.33
C ASN A 418 -11.81 -22.98 -12.60
N LEU A 419 -11.96 -21.66 -12.78
CA LEU A 419 -10.91 -20.75 -13.20
C LEU A 419 -10.45 -19.87 -12.03
N LYS A 420 -9.15 -19.73 -11.90
CA LYS A 420 -8.55 -18.78 -10.97
C LYS A 420 -7.40 -18.04 -11.67
N ALA A 421 -7.53 -16.73 -11.82
CA ALA A 421 -6.42 -15.87 -12.20
C ALA A 421 -5.69 -15.39 -10.94
N ILE A 422 -4.37 -15.28 -11.03
CA ILE A 422 -3.49 -14.80 -9.99
C ILE A 422 -2.82 -13.54 -10.53
N SER A 423 -2.97 -12.42 -9.81
CA SER A 423 -2.29 -11.16 -10.12
C SER A 423 -0.85 -11.15 -9.62
N ASP A 424 -0.01 -10.32 -10.22
CA ASP A 424 1.27 -9.91 -9.68
C ASP A 424 1.13 -8.84 -8.58
N GLY A 425 -0.02 -8.12 -8.55
CA GLY A 425 -0.37 -7.16 -7.51
C GLY A 425 -0.93 -7.85 -6.26
N LYS A 426 -0.32 -7.61 -5.09
CA LYS A 426 -0.68 -8.28 -3.83
C LYS A 426 -2.12 -8.01 -3.39
N GLY A 427 -2.56 -6.75 -3.52
CA GLY A 427 -3.90 -6.32 -3.14
C GLY A 427 -4.86 -6.17 -4.34
N ALA A 428 -4.48 -6.61 -5.54
CA ALA A 428 -5.30 -6.43 -6.74
C ALA A 428 -6.64 -7.17 -6.66
N TYR A 429 -7.67 -6.57 -7.22
CA TYR A 429 -8.99 -7.17 -7.37
C TYR A 429 -9.05 -7.98 -8.66
N VAL A 430 -9.45 -9.22 -8.57
CA VAL A 430 -9.55 -10.13 -9.71
C VAL A 430 -11.00 -10.56 -9.91
N SER A 431 -11.58 -10.17 -11.05
CA SER A 431 -12.89 -10.63 -11.51
C SER A 431 -12.73 -11.63 -12.63
N THR A 432 -13.48 -12.73 -12.59
CA THR A 432 -13.45 -13.79 -13.59
C THR A 432 -14.85 -14.05 -14.14
N THR A 433 -14.98 -14.02 -15.46
CA THR A 433 -16.20 -14.46 -16.17
C THR A 433 -15.84 -15.52 -17.18
N ASN A 434 -16.78 -16.40 -17.51
CA ASN A 434 -16.61 -17.38 -18.59
C ASN A 434 -17.94 -17.52 -19.36
N ALA A 435 -17.91 -17.26 -20.65
CA ALA A 435 -19.03 -17.40 -21.57
C ALA A 435 -18.56 -18.07 -22.86
N ASP A 436 -19.24 -19.12 -23.27
CA ASP A 436 -19.02 -19.81 -24.54
C ASP A 436 -17.55 -20.22 -24.80
N GLY A 437 -16.86 -20.71 -23.77
CA GLY A 437 -15.46 -21.12 -23.86
C GLY A 437 -14.46 -19.96 -23.92
N LYS A 438 -14.92 -18.73 -23.66
CA LYS A 438 -14.07 -17.56 -23.53
C LYS A 438 -14.11 -17.04 -22.11
N ALA A 439 -13.03 -17.24 -21.36
CA ALA A 439 -12.87 -16.67 -20.04
C ALA A 439 -12.25 -15.27 -20.14
N THR A 440 -12.76 -14.33 -19.34
CA THR A 440 -12.21 -12.98 -19.20
C THR A 440 -11.83 -12.75 -17.75
N PHE A 441 -10.61 -12.26 -17.56
CA PHE A 441 -10.06 -11.87 -16.27
C PHE A 441 -9.84 -10.37 -16.27
N GLU A 442 -10.56 -9.67 -15.43
CA GLU A 442 -10.35 -8.24 -15.19
C GLU A 442 -9.59 -8.09 -13.89
N ILE A 443 -8.39 -7.49 -13.95
CA ILE A 443 -7.52 -7.26 -12.81
C ILE A 443 -7.39 -5.76 -12.60
N THR A 444 -7.84 -5.29 -11.45
CA THR A 444 -7.74 -3.88 -11.04
C THR A 444 -6.74 -3.74 -9.90
N SER A 445 -5.81 -2.81 -10.01
CA SER A 445 -4.84 -2.51 -8.95
C SER A 445 -5.54 -2.07 -7.66
N ASN A 446 -4.89 -2.29 -6.51
CA ASN A 446 -5.51 -1.99 -5.22
C ASN A 446 -5.77 -0.49 -5.00
N ASP A 447 -5.10 0.40 -5.72
CA ASP A 447 -5.36 1.85 -5.73
C ASP A 447 -6.47 2.28 -6.71
N LEU A 448 -7.10 1.31 -7.40
CA LEU A 448 -8.15 1.49 -8.40
C LEU A 448 -7.70 2.27 -9.66
N ALA A 449 -6.41 2.57 -9.81
CA ALA A 449 -5.92 3.43 -10.89
C ALA A 449 -5.75 2.68 -12.23
N THR A 450 -5.45 1.39 -12.18
CA THR A 450 -5.16 0.58 -13.36
C THR A 450 -6.07 -0.64 -13.43
N THR A 451 -6.70 -0.87 -14.58
CA THR A 451 -7.44 -2.10 -14.88
C THR A 451 -6.89 -2.74 -16.14
N ASN A 452 -6.49 -4.00 -16.05
CA ASN A 452 -6.07 -4.82 -17.18
C ASN A 452 -7.06 -5.94 -17.43
N VAL A 453 -7.32 -6.22 -18.71
CA VAL A 453 -8.21 -7.30 -19.14
C VAL A 453 -7.42 -8.34 -19.90
N TYR A 454 -7.59 -9.59 -19.51
CA TYR A 454 -6.96 -10.76 -20.13
C TYR A 454 -8.03 -11.76 -20.56
N THR A 455 -7.76 -12.49 -21.63
CA THR A 455 -8.70 -13.46 -22.19
C THR A 455 -8.03 -14.83 -22.29
N LEU A 456 -8.75 -15.89 -21.93
CA LEU A 456 -8.38 -17.28 -22.19
C LEU A 456 -9.45 -17.94 -23.08
N ASN A 457 -9.07 -18.30 -24.30
CA ASN A 457 -9.91 -19.11 -25.19
C ASN A 457 -9.74 -20.59 -24.81
N ILE A 458 -10.83 -21.21 -24.39
CA ILE A 458 -10.85 -22.58 -23.88
C ILE A 458 -11.50 -23.50 -24.90
N LYS A 459 -10.83 -24.60 -25.26
CA LYS A 459 -11.35 -25.66 -26.11
C LYS A 459 -11.42 -26.97 -25.31
N LYS A 460 -12.44 -27.77 -25.56
CA LYS A 460 -12.52 -29.13 -25.01
C LYS A 460 -11.79 -30.12 -25.95
N GLY A 461 -10.88 -30.90 -25.39
CA GLY A 461 -10.09 -31.87 -26.17
C GLY A 461 -8.88 -32.37 -25.38
N ASN A 462 -7.93 -32.98 -26.08
CA ASN A 462 -6.68 -33.41 -25.47
C ASN A 462 -5.90 -32.18 -24.92
N ALA A 463 -5.34 -32.31 -23.74
CA ALA A 463 -4.64 -31.23 -23.03
C ALA A 463 -3.53 -30.60 -23.89
N GLN A 464 -3.61 -29.28 -24.10
CA GLN A 464 -2.62 -28.45 -24.80
C GLN A 464 -2.58 -27.05 -24.20
N GLY A 465 -1.37 -26.45 -24.10
CA GLY A 465 -1.16 -25.13 -23.53
C GLY A 465 -1.43 -25.05 -22.03
N ILE A 466 -1.41 -26.23 -21.36
CA ILE A 466 -1.57 -26.38 -19.92
C ILE A 466 -0.62 -27.42 -19.38
N THR A 467 -0.14 -27.22 -18.15
CA THR A 467 0.67 -28.17 -17.41
C THR A 467 -0.09 -28.63 -16.16
N SER A 468 -0.15 -29.95 -15.89
CA SER A 468 -0.79 -30.46 -14.66
C SER A 468 0.00 -30.00 -13.42
N GLY A 469 -0.71 -29.69 -12.32
CA GLY A 469 -0.12 -29.14 -11.11
C GLY A 469 0.96 -30.02 -10.47
N ILE A 470 0.89 -31.33 -10.71
CA ILE A 470 1.94 -32.29 -10.25
C ILE A 470 3.25 -32.07 -11.04
N ASN A 471 3.17 -31.75 -12.34
CA ASN A 471 4.33 -31.47 -13.18
C ASN A 471 4.78 -30.00 -13.10
N GLY A 472 3.86 -29.05 -12.90
CA GLY A 472 4.15 -27.63 -12.76
C GLY A 472 4.97 -27.30 -11.51
N ALA A 473 4.72 -27.99 -10.41
CA ALA A 473 5.56 -27.90 -9.19
C ALA A 473 6.98 -28.42 -9.41
N GLN A 474 7.16 -29.35 -10.37
CA GLN A 474 8.49 -29.85 -10.75
C GLN A 474 9.22 -28.92 -11.74
N ALA A 475 8.50 -28.20 -12.59
CA ALA A 475 9.10 -27.30 -13.59
C ALA A 475 9.49 -25.92 -13.01
N ALA A 476 8.81 -25.44 -11.97
CA ALA A 476 9.10 -24.17 -11.32
C ALA A 476 10.30 -24.20 -10.34
N GLN A 477 10.76 -25.39 -9.97
CA GLN A 477 12.04 -25.59 -9.28
C GLN A 477 13.00 -26.27 -10.26
N ALA A 478 13.96 -25.53 -10.79
CA ALA A 478 15.20 -26.13 -11.29
C ALA A 478 15.78 -26.93 -10.10
N GLN A 479 15.49 -28.22 -10.08
CA GLN A 479 15.82 -29.08 -8.94
C GLN A 479 17.32 -29.37 -9.00
N THR A 480 18.11 -28.52 -8.36
CA THR A 480 19.52 -28.81 -8.14
C THR A 480 19.63 -30.09 -7.30
N ALA A 481 20.19 -31.14 -7.91
CA ALA A 481 20.63 -32.33 -7.19
C ALA A 481 21.47 -31.88 -5.98
N GLY A 482 21.24 -32.46 -4.82
CA GLY A 482 21.93 -32.01 -3.62
C GLY A 482 21.76 -32.96 -2.45
N ILE A 483 22.65 -32.81 -1.48
CA ILE A 483 22.59 -33.50 -0.21
C ILE A 483 22.20 -32.47 0.84
N TYR A 484 21.20 -32.81 1.66
CA TYR A 484 20.66 -31.89 2.68
C TYR A 484 20.67 -32.60 4.04
N THR A 485 20.94 -31.88 5.08
CA THR A 485 20.72 -32.32 6.46
C THR A 485 19.21 -32.35 6.76
N ILE A 486 18.79 -32.94 7.87
CA ILE A 486 17.37 -33.07 8.21
C ILE A 486 16.70 -31.73 8.52
N ASP A 487 17.47 -30.73 8.90
CA ASP A 487 17.09 -29.33 9.12
C ASP A 487 17.13 -28.47 7.85
N GLY A 488 17.36 -29.10 6.67
CA GLY A 488 17.25 -28.46 5.35
C GLY A 488 18.52 -27.77 4.86
N MET A 489 19.62 -27.78 5.58
CA MET A 489 20.90 -27.21 5.14
C MET A 489 21.54 -28.07 4.05
N ARG A 490 21.93 -27.43 2.94
CA ARG A 490 22.66 -28.11 1.85
C ARG A 490 24.11 -28.38 2.26
N VAL A 491 24.58 -29.60 2.02
CA VAL A 491 25.97 -30.00 2.26
C VAL A 491 26.59 -30.58 0.99
N ASN A 492 27.89 -30.42 0.82
CA ASN A 492 28.61 -30.91 -0.37
C ASN A 492 28.93 -32.40 -0.32
N ALA A 493 28.96 -32.99 0.87
CA ALA A 493 29.22 -34.43 1.08
C ALA A 493 28.68 -34.89 2.43
N ILE A 494 28.36 -36.18 2.55
CA ILE A 494 27.96 -36.81 3.80
C ILE A 494 29.21 -37.17 4.59
N THR A 495 29.73 -36.28 5.40
CA THR A 495 30.98 -36.43 6.14
C THR A 495 30.80 -36.87 7.60
N LYS A 496 29.69 -36.46 8.24
CA LYS A 496 29.41 -36.75 9.67
C LYS A 496 28.33 -37.83 9.81
N PRO A 497 28.27 -38.58 10.91
CA PRO A 497 27.13 -39.43 11.23
C PRO A 497 25.84 -38.60 11.31
N GLY A 498 24.74 -39.15 10.78
CA GLY A 498 23.45 -38.45 10.77
C GLY A 498 22.53 -38.90 9.65
N LEU A 499 21.27 -38.38 9.68
CA LEU A 499 20.28 -38.60 8.63
C LEU A 499 20.35 -37.48 7.59
N TYR A 500 20.46 -37.87 6.32
CA TYR A 500 20.53 -36.93 5.19
C TYR A 500 19.43 -37.20 4.19
N ILE A 501 19.03 -36.16 3.48
CA ILE A 501 18.10 -36.19 2.36
C ILE A 501 18.93 -35.98 1.10
N VAL A 502 19.01 -36.99 0.24
CA VAL A 502 19.71 -36.90 -1.05
C VAL A 502 18.67 -36.77 -2.15
N LYS A 503 18.76 -35.70 -2.94
CA LYS A 503 17.92 -35.39 -4.08
C LYS A 503 18.75 -35.57 -5.34
N ASP A 504 18.29 -36.40 -6.29
CA ASP A 504 18.95 -36.57 -7.58
C ASP A 504 18.54 -35.51 -8.61
N ALA A 505 19.17 -35.50 -9.79
CA ALA A 505 18.89 -34.58 -10.88
C ALA A 505 17.47 -34.73 -11.47
N ASN A 506 16.82 -35.90 -11.23
CA ASN A 506 15.46 -36.19 -11.65
C ASN A 506 14.40 -35.83 -10.57
N GLY A 507 14.88 -35.30 -9.42
CA GLY A 507 14.01 -34.90 -8.32
C GLY A 507 13.65 -36.01 -7.34
N ASN A 508 14.11 -37.23 -7.53
CA ASN A 508 13.87 -38.32 -6.59
C ASN A 508 14.60 -38.05 -5.28
N VAL A 509 13.92 -38.31 -4.18
CA VAL A 509 14.43 -38.08 -2.83
C VAL A 509 14.69 -39.40 -2.11
N LYS A 510 15.88 -39.55 -1.58
CA LYS A 510 16.30 -40.70 -0.79
C LYS A 510 16.82 -40.29 0.58
N LYS A 511 16.35 -40.94 1.63
CA LYS A 511 16.93 -40.78 2.97
C LYS A 511 18.17 -41.68 3.12
N VAL A 512 19.26 -41.10 3.57
CA VAL A 512 20.55 -41.81 3.78
C VAL A 512 20.97 -41.61 5.24
N LEU A 513 21.11 -42.72 5.97
CA LEU A 513 21.64 -42.68 7.32
C LEU A 513 23.14 -43.04 7.25
N LYS A 514 23.99 -42.11 7.65
CA LYS A 514 25.41 -42.38 7.90
C LYS A 514 25.59 -42.74 9.37
N LYS A 515 26.10 -43.93 9.63
CA LYS A 515 26.50 -44.40 10.95
C LYS A 515 27.87 -43.87 11.34
#